data_735accb3537ceae52fac0ae35a8ee488
#
_entry.id   735accb3537ceae52fac0ae35a8ee488
#
_cell.length_a   1.000
_cell.length_b   1.000
_cell.length_c   1.000
_cell.angle_alpha   90.00
_cell.angle_beta   90.00
_cell.angle_gamma   90.00
#
_symmetry.space_group_name_H-M   'P 1'
#
loop_
_entity.id
_entity.type
_entity.pdbx_description
1 polymer ?
#
loop_
_entity_poly.entity_id
_entity_poly.type
_entity_poly.pdbx_seq_one_letter_code
_entity_poly.pdbx_strand_id
1 'polypeptide(L)'
;MKNFLNFIFILSFAVSQTEPVKDIHSNKPRVWALTHAMIHTEPGDFIKDGTIVIRNGKIEKVGRYIQVPSDAYEIDLEGANVYAGFIDGWLEVKKDEKVKSPDDHWNDRMQPEYRAKNDLKIKGKDLKALRSIGITAAHVVPEKGIFKGKSDLVVLNDNNVSVAKDVAQIMTFKTGGWGEPYPHSLLGIIAFIRQSLLDAKWYGKSTEIIEKFPEENEPIPLNPALAA
;
A
#
# COMPACT_ATOMS: atom_id res chain seq x y z
N MET A 1 -42.30 -46.09 -24.25
CA MET A 1 -41.13 -45.29 -24.69
C MET A 1 -41.41 -43.81 -24.84
N LYS A 2 -42.54 -43.37 -25.42
CA LYS A 2 -42.88 -41.93 -25.54
C LYS A 2 -42.97 -41.17 -24.19
N ASN A 3 -43.51 -41.78 -23.15
CA ASN A 3 -43.70 -41.16 -21.87
C ASN A 3 -42.37 -41.05 -21.05
N PHE A 4 -41.43 -41.93 -21.34
CA PHE A 4 -40.10 -41.87 -20.71
C PHE A 4 -39.22 -40.74 -21.28
N LEU A 5 -39.38 -40.48 -22.56
CA LEU A 5 -38.66 -39.38 -23.23
C LEU A 5 -39.16 -38.01 -22.75
N ASN A 6 -40.46 -37.85 -22.48
CA ASN A 6 -41.01 -36.62 -21.90
C ASN A 6 -40.56 -36.38 -20.45
N PHE A 7 -40.34 -37.46 -19.68
CA PHE A 7 -39.85 -37.35 -18.31
C PHE A 7 -38.38 -36.89 -18.26
N ILE A 8 -37.56 -37.35 -19.21
CA ILE A 8 -36.16 -36.89 -19.32
C ILE A 8 -36.11 -35.42 -19.75
N PHE A 9 -37.04 -34.97 -20.60
CA PHE A 9 -37.06 -33.54 -21.03
C PHE A 9 -37.50 -32.59 -19.92
N ILE A 10 -38.37 -33.04 -19.01
CA ILE A 10 -38.79 -32.25 -17.83
C ILE A 10 -37.65 -32.22 -16.78
N LEU A 11 -36.87 -33.30 -16.63
CA LEU A 11 -35.76 -33.37 -15.71
C LEU A 11 -34.60 -32.45 -16.14
N SER A 12 -34.38 -32.27 -17.45
CA SER A 12 -33.32 -31.38 -17.95
C SER A 12 -33.64 -29.88 -17.74
N PHE A 13 -34.90 -29.51 -17.57
CA PHE A 13 -35.29 -28.13 -17.22
C PHE A 13 -35.17 -27.83 -15.72
N ALA A 14 -35.17 -28.86 -14.87
CA ALA A 14 -35.06 -28.70 -13.42
C ALA A 14 -33.60 -28.48 -12.92
N VAL A 15 -32.60 -28.62 -13.79
CA VAL A 15 -31.18 -28.43 -13.48
C VAL A 15 -30.67 -27.05 -13.96
N SER A 16 -31.55 -26.13 -14.33
CA SER A 16 -31.17 -24.74 -14.48
C SER A 16 -30.92 -24.17 -13.10
N GLN A 17 -29.73 -24.46 -12.55
CA GLN A 17 -29.25 -23.76 -11.39
C GLN A 17 -29.05 -22.29 -11.78
N THR A 18 -29.87 -21.44 -11.21
CA THR A 18 -29.61 -20.02 -11.22
C THR A 18 -28.20 -19.84 -10.62
N GLU A 19 -27.24 -19.40 -11.45
CA GLU A 19 -25.94 -19.01 -10.93
C GLU A 19 -26.19 -18.01 -9.81
N PRO A 20 -25.55 -18.19 -8.63
CA PRO A 20 -25.69 -17.22 -7.56
C PRO A 20 -25.25 -15.87 -8.11
N VAL A 21 -26.14 -14.89 -8.05
CA VAL A 21 -25.87 -13.51 -8.48
C VAL A 21 -24.60 -13.09 -7.75
N LYS A 22 -23.53 -12.83 -8.47
CA LYS A 22 -22.20 -12.50 -7.95
C LYS A 22 -22.15 -11.24 -7.08
N ASP A 23 -23.24 -10.49 -7.01
CA ASP A 23 -23.40 -9.26 -6.27
C ASP A 23 -24.56 -9.33 -5.26
N ILE A 24 -24.55 -10.33 -4.38
CA ILE A 24 -25.26 -10.18 -3.11
C ILE A 24 -24.43 -9.15 -2.36
N HIS A 25 -24.94 -7.92 -2.33
CA HIS A 25 -24.34 -6.81 -1.57
C HIS A 25 -23.96 -7.31 -0.19
N SER A 26 -22.70 -7.12 0.20
CA SER A 26 -22.29 -7.47 1.54
C SER A 26 -23.23 -6.75 2.52
N ASN A 27 -23.93 -7.49 3.36
CA ASN A 27 -24.81 -6.93 4.41
C ASN A 27 -24.02 -6.17 5.49
N LYS A 28 -22.80 -5.76 5.20
CA LYS A 28 -22.01 -4.94 6.12
C LYS A 28 -22.61 -3.54 6.19
N PRO A 29 -22.93 -3.05 7.37
CA PRO A 29 -23.41 -1.70 7.52
C PRO A 29 -22.44 -0.71 6.87
N ARG A 30 -22.98 0.24 6.12
CA ARG A 30 -22.17 1.32 5.52
C ARG A 30 -21.90 2.45 6.49
N VAL A 31 -22.74 2.55 7.52
CA VAL A 31 -22.66 3.57 8.56
C VAL A 31 -22.56 2.89 9.91
N TRP A 32 -21.61 3.32 10.71
CA TRP A 32 -21.38 2.87 12.06
C TRP A 32 -21.40 4.07 12.98
N ALA A 33 -22.03 3.92 14.15
CA ALA A 33 -21.95 4.89 15.22
C ALA A 33 -21.34 4.20 16.44
N LEU A 34 -20.21 4.72 16.91
CA LEU A 34 -19.58 4.31 18.15
C LEU A 34 -20.00 5.31 19.22
N THR A 35 -20.80 4.88 20.18
CA THR A 35 -21.40 5.76 21.20
C THR A 35 -20.80 5.53 22.58
N HIS A 36 -21.00 6.46 23.49
CA HIS A 36 -20.55 6.41 24.90
C HIS A 36 -19.05 6.11 25.04
N ALA A 37 -18.22 6.74 24.19
CA ALA A 37 -16.77 6.57 24.19
C ALA A 37 -16.05 7.71 24.91
N MET A 38 -14.89 7.40 25.50
CA MET A 38 -13.89 8.41 25.85
C MET A 38 -12.91 8.55 24.67
N ILE A 39 -13.08 9.61 23.88
CA ILE A 39 -12.36 9.80 22.61
C ILE A 39 -11.16 10.71 22.85
N HIS A 40 -9.95 10.19 22.64
CA HIS A 40 -8.71 10.95 22.73
C HIS A 40 -8.36 11.51 21.36
N THR A 41 -8.44 12.83 21.22
CA THR A 41 -8.16 13.56 19.98
C THR A 41 -6.72 13.98 19.85
N GLU A 42 -6.13 14.45 20.95
CA GLU A 42 -4.74 14.90 21.06
C GLU A 42 -4.17 14.53 22.44
N PRO A 43 -2.85 14.56 22.65
CA PRO A 43 -2.25 14.33 23.96
C PRO A 43 -2.77 15.31 25.00
N GLY A 44 -3.47 14.81 26.01
CA GLY A 44 -4.09 15.61 27.09
C GLY A 44 -5.54 16.02 26.81
N ASP A 45 -6.02 15.98 25.58
CA ASP A 45 -7.39 16.33 25.22
C ASP A 45 -8.25 15.10 24.93
N PHE A 46 -9.46 15.11 25.51
CA PHE A 46 -10.41 14.02 25.31
C PHE A 46 -11.85 14.49 25.36
N ILE A 47 -12.73 13.79 24.66
CA ILE A 47 -14.17 13.99 24.67
C ILE A 47 -14.79 12.88 25.50
N LYS A 48 -15.39 13.27 26.65
CA LYS A 48 -16.16 12.34 27.50
C LYS A 48 -17.50 12.09 26.87
N ASP A 49 -17.98 10.84 26.93
CA ASP A 49 -19.28 10.43 26.43
C ASP A 49 -19.49 10.89 24.98
N GLY A 50 -18.43 10.61 24.17
CA GLY A 50 -18.39 11.01 22.78
C GLY A 50 -18.98 9.98 21.85
N THR A 51 -19.36 10.44 20.65
CA THR A 51 -19.84 9.61 19.54
C THR A 51 -18.97 9.82 18.32
N ILE A 52 -18.62 8.73 17.65
CA ILE A 52 -17.93 8.73 16.35
C ILE A 52 -18.86 8.13 15.31
N VAL A 53 -19.18 8.88 14.26
CA VAL A 53 -19.92 8.37 13.11
C VAL A 53 -18.96 8.09 11.96
N ILE A 54 -18.99 6.85 11.48
CA ILE A 54 -18.15 6.37 10.37
C ILE A 54 -19.08 6.02 9.21
N ARG A 55 -18.89 6.68 8.06
CA ARG A 55 -19.63 6.42 6.83
C ARG A 55 -18.68 6.01 5.71
N ASN A 56 -18.96 4.87 5.08
CA ASN A 56 -18.14 4.34 3.99
C ASN A 56 -16.63 4.24 4.33
N GLY A 57 -16.32 3.85 5.59
CA GLY A 57 -14.94 3.71 6.06
C GLY A 57 -14.20 5.02 6.37
N LYS A 58 -14.91 6.15 6.39
CA LYS A 58 -14.34 7.46 6.78
C LYS A 58 -15.07 8.00 7.99
N ILE A 59 -14.36 8.65 8.87
CA ILE A 59 -14.95 9.38 10.00
C ILE A 59 -15.72 10.58 9.43
N GLU A 60 -17.03 10.60 9.66
CA GLU A 60 -17.92 11.68 9.21
C GLU A 60 -18.06 12.74 10.30
N LYS A 61 -18.25 12.30 11.53
CA LYS A 61 -18.45 13.21 12.68
C LYS A 61 -17.81 12.62 13.93
N VAL A 62 -17.28 13.50 14.78
CA VAL A 62 -16.77 13.16 16.13
C VAL A 62 -17.20 14.28 17.08
N GLY A 63 -17.73 13.92 18.22
CA GLY A 63 -18.10 14.92 19.22
C GLY A 63 -18.97 14.36 20.34
N ARG A 64 -19.33 15.20 21.33
CA ARG A 64 -20.14 14.80 22.49
C ARG A 64 -21.60 14.84 22.13
N TYR A 65 -22.25 15.50 21.50
CA TYR A 65 -23.70 15.54 21.25
C TYR A 65 -24.03 15.26 19.79
N ILE A 66 -23.36 14.25 19.21
CA ILE A 66 -23.62 13.84 17.85
C ILE A 66 -24.89 12.99 17.79
N GLN A 67 -25.86 13.41 16.99
CA GLN A 67 -27.04 12.61 16.72
C GLN A 67 -26.66 11.40 15.88
N VAL A 68 -26.99 10.21 16.36
CA VAL A 68 -26.80 8.95 15.64
C VAL A 68 -27.71 8.92 14.41
N PRO A 69 -27.15 8.72 13.19
CA PRO A 69 -27.99 8.57 11.99
C PRO A 69 -28.90 7.35 12.10
N SER A 70 -30.11 7.45 11.59
CA SER A 70 -31.09 6.36 11.62
C SER A 70 -30.68 5.13 10.80
N ASP A 71 -29.75 5.29 9.86
CA ASP A 71 -29.17 4.24 9.02
C ASP A 71 -27.88 3.64 9.60
N ALA A 72 -27.45 4.10 10.78
CA ALA A 72 -26.22 3.63 11.42
C ALA A 72 -26.45 2.35 12.23
N TYR A 73 -25.46 1.44 12.13
CA TYR A 73 -25.31 0.37 13.11
C TYR A 73 -24.60 0.92 14.33
N GLU A 74 -25.30 0.95 15.44
CA GLU A 74 -24.78 1.50 16.70
C GLU A 74 -24.02 0.44 17.49
N ILE A 75 -22.87 0.86 18.03
CA ILE A 75 -22.07 0.08 18.99
C ILE A 75 -21.84 0.95 20.22
N ASP A 76 -22.42 0.54 21.34
CA ASP A 76 -22.14 1.16 22.62
C ASP A 76 -20.78 0.70 23.13
N LEU A 77 -19.89 1.64 23.40
CA LEU A 77 -18.53 1.37 23.90
C LEU A 77 -18.43 1.42 25.43
N GLU A 78 -19.54 1.65 26.14
CA GLU A 78 -19.62 1.59 27.61
C GLU A 78 -18.52 2.38 28.34
N GLY A 79 -18.10 3.51 27.79
CA GLY A 79 -17.04 4.36 28.35
C GLY A 79 -15.62 3.93 27.96
N ALA A 80 -15.45 2.99 27.03
CA ALA A 80 -14.12 2.57 26.55
C ALA A 80 -13.33 3.73 25.93
N ASN A 81 -12.02 3.68 26.08
CA ASN A 81 -11.12 4.67 25.49
C ASN A 81 -10.90 4.37 24.00
N VAL A 82 -11.06 5.39 23.17
CA VAL A 82 -10.81 5.33 21.73
C VAL A 82 -9.65 6.26 21.38
N TYR A 83 -8.65 5.72 20.70
CA TYR A 83 -7.48 6.44 20.22
C TYR A 83 -7.36 6.32 18.70
N ALA A 84 -6.66 7.26 18.08
CA ALA A 84 -6.20 7.07 16.70
C ALA A 84 -5.27 5.87 16.63
N GLY A 85 -5.37 5.10 15.55
CA GLY A 85 -4.48 3.96 15.33
C GLY A 85 -3.02 4.41 15.12
N PHE A 86 -2.08 3.57 15.56
CA PHE A 86 -0.66 3.82 15.36
C PHE A 86 -0.26 3.65 13.90
N ILE A 87 0.74 4.42 13.50
CA ILE A 87 1.40 4.31 12.21
C ILE A 87 2.78 3.67 12.44
N ASP A 88 3.01 2.50 11.83
CA ASP A 88 4.37 1.96 11.78
C ASP A 88 5.20 2.84 10.83
N GLY A 89 6.23 3.48 11.39
CA GLY A 89 7.08 4.40 10.63
C GLY A 89 8.07 3.73 9.68
N TRP A 90 8.25 2.40 9.78
CA TRP A 90 9.26 1.70 8.98
C TRP A 90 8.95 0.21 8.81
N LEU A 91 8.05 -0.11 7.89
CA LEU A 91 7.72 -1.48 7.54
C LEU A 91 8.51 -1.92 6.30
N GLU A 92 9.54 -2.74 6.50
CA GLU A 92 10.36 -3.23 5.39
C GLU A 92 9.65 -4.31 4.57
N VAL A 93 9.74 -4.20 3.25
CA VAL A 93 9.16 -5.15 2.29
C VAL A 93 10.26 -5.71 1.39
N LYS A 94 10.28 -7.03 1.27
CA LYS A 94 11.17 -7.75 0.37
C LYS A 94 10.66 -7.69 -1.05
N LYS A 95 11.54 -7.30 -1.97
CA LYS A 95 11.27 -7.42 -3.42
C LYS A 95 11.12 -8.88 -3.80
N ASP A 96 10.15 -9.19 -4.66
CA ASP A 96 10.04 -10.52 -5.26
C ASP A 96 11.13 -10.65 -6.35
N GLU A 97 12.16 -11.42 -6.05
CA GLU A 97 13.36 -11.57 -6.90
C GLU A 97 13.08 -12.28 -8.25
N LYS A 98 11.86 -12.76 -8.46
CA LYS A 98 11.49 -13.47 -9.70
C LYS A 98 11.28 -12.55 -10.90
N VAL A 99 11.17 -11.26 -10.68
CA VAL A 99 10.95 -10.26 -11.74
C VAL A 99 12.23 -9.46 -11.93
N LYS A 100 13.15 -9.95 -12.77
CA LYS A 100 14.22 -9.11 -13.32
C LYS A 100 13.71 -8.41 -14.57
N SER A 101 13.85 -7.09 -14.61
CA SER A 101 13.62 -6.30 -15.82
C SER A 101 14.86 -6.33 -16.69
N PRO A 102 14.75 -6.44 -18.02
CA PRO A 102 15.89 -6.30 -18.93
C PRO A 102 16.58 -4.93 -18.84
N ASP A 103 15.86 -3.94 -18.34
CA ASP A 103 16.31 -2.54 -18.20
C ASP A 103 16.88 -2.23 -16.81
N ASP A 104 17.11 -3.25 -15.98
CA ASP A 104 17.69 -3.07 -14.64
C ASP A 104 19.08 -2.43 -14.74
N HIS A 105 19.38 -1.52 -13.82
CA HIS A 105 20.70 -0.93 -13.70
C HIS A 105 21.77 -2.01 -13.50
N TRP A 106 22.99 -1.78 -14.04
CA TRP A 106 24.12 -2.74 -13.96
C TRP A 106 24.46 -3.16 -12.54
N ASN A 107 24.10 -2.34 -11.54
CA ASN A 107 24.28 -2.64 -10.13
C ASN A 107 22.92 -2.84 -9.45
N ASP A 108 22.66 -4.04 -8.97
CA ASP A 108 21.41 -4.46 -8.31
C ASP A 108 21.08 -3.64 -7.05
N ARG A 109 22.01 -2.83 -6.53
CA ARG A 109 21.79 -1.95 -5.39
C ARG A 109 21.26 -0.56 -5.77
N MET A 110 21.10 -0.30 -7.08
CA MET A 110 20.52 0.91 -7.65
C MET A 110 19.12 0.62 -8.17
N GLN A 111 18.09 0.87 -7.37
CA GLN A 111 16.69 0.57 -7.68
C GLN A 111 15.75 1.74 -7.32
N PRO A 112 16.05 2.99 -7.74
CA PRO A 112 15.27 4.15 -7.33
C PRO A 112 13.82 4.13 -7.88
N GLU A 113 13.59 3.42 -8.99
CA GLU A 113 12.28 3.23 -9.64
C GLU A 113 11.40 2.22 -8.89
N TYR A 114 12.00 1.34 -8.08
CA TYR A 114 11.27 0.30 -7.36
C TYR A 114 10.30 0.88 -6.33
N ARG A 115 9.15 0.26 -6.20
CA ARG A 115 8.09 0.67 -5.27
C ARG A 115 7.72 -0.48 -4.34
N ALA A 116 8.04 -0.33 -3.05
CA ALA A 116 7.86 -1.37 -2.04
C ALA A 116 6.43 -1.88 -1.91
N LYS A 117 5.44 -1.01 -2.10
CA LYS A 117 4.02 -1.39 -2.02
C LYS A 117 3.63 -2.50 -2.98
N ASN A 118 4.28 -2.61 -4.14
CA ASN A 118 3.92 -3.61 -5.14
C ASN A 118 4.13 -5.04 -4.63
N ASP A 119 5.11 -5.24 -3.74
CA ASP A 119 5.42 -6.54 -3.15
C ASP A 119 4.89 -6.71 -1.72
N LEU A 120 4.07 -5.77 -1.25
CA LEU A 120 3.48 -5.84 0.09
C LEU A 120 2.50 -7.01 0.18
N LYS A 121 2.86 -8.03 0.96
CA LYS A 121 2.09 -9.28 1.11
C LYS A 121 1.53 -9.46 2.53
N ILE A 122 1.16 -8.40 3.22
CA ILE A 122 0.56 -8.49 4.55
C ILE A 122 -0.92 -8.80 4.41
N LYS A 123 -1.33 -10.00 4.85
CA LYS A 123 -2.72 -10.48 4.78
C LYS A 123 -3.06 -11.39 5.97
N GLY A 124 -4.34 -11.59 6.19
CA GLY A 124 -4.84 -12.60 7.10
C GLY A 124 -4.30 -12.47 8.53
N LYS A 125 -3.53 -13.44 9.00
CA LYS A 125 -3.06 -13.53 10.39
C LYS A 125 -2.11 -12.38 10.75
N ASP A 126 -1.19 -12.03 9.88
CA ASP A 126 -0.20 -10.97 10.13
C ASP A 126 -0.87 -9.60 10.20
N LEU A 127 -1.81 -9.34 9.29
CA LEU A 127 -2.62 -8.13 9.32
C LEU A 127 -3.44 -8.04 10.61
N LYS A 128 -4.05 -9.15 11.06
CA LYS A 128 -4.78 -9.22 12.31
C LYS A 128 -3.87 -8.98 13.52
N ALA A 129 -2.65 -9.52 13.50
CA ALA A 129 -1.68 -9.32 14.57
C ALA A 129 -1.27 -7.85 14.70
N LEU A 130 -0.96 -7.16 13.59
CA LEU A 130 -0.63 -5.73 13.60
C LEU A 130 -1.81 -4.88 14.13
N ARG A 131 -3.02 -5.16 13.68
CA ARG A 131 -4.22 -4.46 14.16
C ARG A 131 -4.50 -4.69 15.64
N SER A 132 -4.23 -5.90 16.16
CA SER A 132 -4.46 -6.22 17.57
C SER A 132 -3.58 -5.43 18.53
N ILE A 133 -2.44 -4.93 18.08
CA ILE A 133 -1.55 -4.02 18.83
C ILE A 133 -1.77 -2.55 18.49
N GLY A 134 -2.82 -2.25 17.70
CA GLY A 134 -3.23 -0.89 17.37
C GLY A 134 -2.58 -0.27 16.15
N ILE A 135 -1.76 -1.00 15.38
CA ILE A 135 -1.15 -0.50 14.13
C ILE A 135 -2.18 -0.60 13.00
N THR A 136 -2.56 0.54 12.43
CA THR A 136 -3.59 0.64 11.39
C THR A 136 -3.05 1.10 10.05
N ALA A 137 -1.90 1.76 10.04
CA ALA A 137 -1.19 2.19 8.84
C ALA A 137 0.30 1.94 8.98
N ALA A 138 1.01 1.89 7.85
CA ALA A 138 2.45 1.71 7.83
C ALA A 138 3.11 2.51 6.70
N HIS A 139 4.28 3.07 6.99
CA HIS A 139 5.21 3.58 5.99
C HIS A 139 6.00 2.40 5.44
N VAL A 140 5.63 1.97 4.25
CA VAL A 140 6.17 0.79 3.58
C VAL A 140 7.43 1.16 2.83
N VAL A 141 8.54 0.52 3.16
CA VAL A 141 9.87 0.84 2.62
C VAL A 141 10.52 -0.41 2.02
N PRO A 142 11.31 -0.28 0.95
CA PRO A 142 12.05 -1.41 0.40
C PRO A 142 13.17 -1.88 1.35
N GLU A 143 13.38 -3.20 1.42
CA GLU A 143 14.39 -3.79 2.33
C GLU A 143 15.82 -3.63 1.80
N LYS A 144 16.05 -3.92 0.51
CA LYS A 144 17.39 -4.07 -0.09
C LYS A 144 17.77 -2.89 -1.00
N GLY A 145 19.07 -2.71 -1.20
CA GLY A 145 19.66 -1.71 -2.09
C GLY A 145 20.41 -0.60 -1.36
N ILE A 146 21.11 0.24 -2.10
CA ILE A 146 21.65 1.54 -1.65
C ILE A 146 20.64 2.62 -2.00
N PHE A 147 20.26 2.74 -3.27
CA PHE A 147 19.01 3.33 -3.67
C PHE A 147 17.94 2.24 -3.62
N LYS A 148 17.16 2.21 -2.55
CA LYS A 148 16.21 1.13 -2.29
C LYS A 148 14.93 1.25 -3.09
N GLY A 149 14.53 2.47 -3.48
CA GLY A 149 13.29 2.77 -4.18
C GLY A 149 12.35 3.69 -3.41
N LYS A 150 11.13 3.79 -3.90
CA LYS A 150 10.09 4.70 -3.40
C LYS A 150 9.24 4.02 -2.33
N SER A 151 8.90 4.80 -1.31
CA SER A 151 8.04 4.36 -0.20
C SER A 151 6.62 4.90 -0.34
N ASP A 152 5.67 4.19 0.21
CA ASP A 152 4.27 4.57 0.27
C ASP A 152 3.75 4.54 1.72
N LEU A 153 2.81 5.41 2.07
CA LEU A 153 2.01 5.27 3.28
C LEU A 153 0.77 4.45 2.95
N VAL A 154 0.58 3.34 3.64
CA VAL A 154 -0.45 2.34 3.34
C VAL A 154 -1.34 2.13 4.56
N VAL A 155 -2.67 2.13 4.37
CA VAL A 155 -3.60 1.63 5.38
C VAL A 155 -3.57 0.10 5.33
N LEU A 156 -3.34 -0.51 6.50
CA LEU A 156 -3.28 -1.96 6.66
C LEU A 156 -4.69 -2.57 6.69
N ASN A 157 -5.32 -2.62 5.52
CA ASN A 157 -6.58 -3.31 5.27
C ASN A 157 -6.36 -4.47 4.30
N ASP A 158 -7.40 -5.22 3.98
CA ASP A 158 -7.29 -6.40 3.11
C ASP A 158 -6.77 -6.07 1.69
N ASN A 159 -6.90 -4.81 1.26
CA ASN A 159 -6.44 -4.31 -0.04
C ASN A 159 -5.13 -3.52 0.05
N ASN A 160 -4.61 -3.23 1.24
CA ASN A 160 -3.40 -2.44 1.48
C ASN A 160 -3.39 -1.13 0.65
N VAL A 161 -4.40 -0.28 0.86
CA VAL A 161 -4.61 0.93 0.05
C VAL A 161 -3.57 1.99 0.39
N SER A 162 -2.85 2.51 -0.61
CA SER A 162 -1.96 3.66 -0.41
C SER A 162 -2.77 4.93 -0.16
N VAL A 163 -2.50 5.58 0.95
CA VAL A 163 -3.02 6.90 1.32
C VAL A 163 -2.16 8.00 0.69
N ALA A 164 -0.84 7.82 0.73
CA ALA A 164 0.12 8.66 0.03
C ALA A 164 1.11 7.77 -0.72
N LYS A 165 1.38 8.13 -1.96
CA LYS A 165 2.34 7.47 -2.84
C LYS A 165 3.61 8.29 -2.93
N ASP A 166 4.74 7.61 -3.20
CA ASP A 166 6.04 8.26 -3.40
C ASP A 166 6.40 9.23 -2.28
N VAL A 167 6.17 8.81 -1.02
CA VAL A 167 6.40 9.63 0.17
C VAL A 167 7.86 10.04 0.29
N ALA A 168 8.78 9.09 0.01
CA ALA A 168 10.21 9.34 0.03
C ALA A 168 10.96 8.37 -0.89
N GLN A 169 12.11 8.83 -1.39
CA GLN A 169 13.15 7.99 -1.97
C GLN A 169 14.02 7.45 -0.83
N ILE A 170 14.07 6.13 -0.69
CA ILE A 170 14.80 5.48 0.40
C ILE A 170 16.22 5.15 -0.04
N MET A 171 17.19 5.63 0.76
CA MET A 171 18.61 5.32 0.59
C MET A 171 19.23 4.81 1.89
N THR A 172 20.31 4.02 1.77
CA THR A 172 21.05 3.51 2.93
C THR A 172 22.54 3.59 2.72
N PHE A 173 23.27 3.80 3.83
CA PHE A 173 24.72 3.70 3.90
C PHE A 173 25.19 2.33 4.42
N LYS A 174 24.28 1.35 4.54
CA LYS A 174 24.63 0.02 5.02
C LYS A 174 25.50 -0.70 3.99
N THR A 175 26.69 -1.09 4.42
CA THR A 175 27.59 -1.93 3.62
C THR A 175 27.01 -3.32 3.45
N GLY A 176 27.28 -3.95 2.30
CA GLY A 176 27.00 -5.37 2.10
C GLY A 176 27.94 -6.25 2.94
N GLY A 177 27.53 -7.51 3.15
CA GLY A 177 28.38 -8.54 3.73
C GLY A 177 29.41 -9.09 2.72
N TRP A 178 30.21 -10.04 3.17
CA TRP A 178 31.09 -10.82 2.28
C TRP A 178 30.26 -11.55 1.21
N GLY A 179 30.61 -11.36 -0.06
CA GLY A 179 29.89 -11.94 -1.21
C GLY A 179 28.78 -11.06 -1.80
N GLU A 180 28.46 -9.94 -1.19
CA GLU A 180 27.53 -8.94 -1.75
C GLU A 180 28.22 -8.16 -2.89
N PRO A 181 27.47 -7.63 -3.88
CA PRO A 181 28.02 -6.77 -4.93
C PRO A 181 28.68 -5.49 -4.39
N TYR A 182 29.60 -4.91 -5.16
CA TYR A 182 30.14 -3.57 -4.88
C TYR A 182 28.99 -2.56 -4.65
N PRO A 183 29.18 -1.60 -3.70
CA PRO A 183 30.33 -1.27 -2.89
C PRO A 183 30.37 -1.98 -1.52
N HIS A 184 31.57 -2.31 -1.04
CA HIS A 184 31.79 -3.03 0.23
C HIS A 184 32.19 -2.12 1.40
N SER A 185 32.46 -0.85 1.16
CA SER A 185 32.88 0.11 2.19
C SER A 185 31.98 1.34 2.21
N LEU A 186 31.94 2.04 3.35
CA LEU A 186 31.19 3.29 3.46
C LEU A 186 31.65 4.34 2.45
N LEU A 187 32.98 4.46 2.23
CA LEU A 187 33.51 5.38 1.22
C LEU A 187 33.06 5.01 -0.19
N GLY A 188 33.05 3.70 -0.49
CA GLY A 188 32.52 3.20 -1.75
C GLY A 188 31.02 3.49 -1.94
N ILE A 189 30.21 3.39 -0.87
CA ILE A 189 28.79 3.75 -0.92
C ILE A 189 28.60 5.24 -1.20
N ILE A 190 29.38 6.10 -0.54
CA ILE A 190 29.33 7.56 -0.76
C ILE A 190 29.71 7.89 -2.22
N ALA A 191 30.78 7.27 -2.72
CA ALA A 191 31.21 7.45 -4.10
C ALA A 191 30.13 6.95 -5.10
N PHE A 192 29.52 5.79 -4.84
CA PHE A 192 28.44 5.23 -5.63
C PHE A 192 27.21 6.16 -5.66
N ILE A 193 26.75 6.65 -4.51
CA ILE A 193 25.62 7.59 -4.43
C ILE A 193 25.93 8.87 -5.23
N ARG A 194 27.13 9.44 -5.04
CA ARG A 194 27.56 10.65 -5.75
C ARG A 194 27.56 10.43 -7.27
N GLN A 195 28.14 9.31 -7.72
CA GLN A 195 28.20 8.98 -9.15
C GLN A 195 26.80 8.80 -9.73
N SER A 196 25.94 8.02 -9.06
CA SER A 196 24.56 7.80 -9.51
C SER A 196 23.77 9.10 -9.66
N LEU A 197 23.92 10.05 -8.73
CA LEU A 197 23.26 11.35 -8.83
C LEU A 197 23.83 12.21 -9.98
N LEU A 198 25.12 12.11 -10.27
CA LEU A 198 25.74 12.80 -11.43
C LEU A 198 25.26 12.18 -12.74
N ASP A 199 25.16 10.85 -12.81
CA ASP A 199 24.69 10.12 -13.98
C ASP A 199 23.21 10.44 -14.26
N ALA A 200 22.36 10.47 -13.22
CA ALA A 200 20.95 10.88 -13.35
C ALA A 200 20.82 12.33 -13.84
N LYS A 201 21.64 13.24 -13.30
CA LYS A 201 21.66 14.63 -13.77
C LYS A 201 22.12 14.77 -15.22
N TRP A 202 23.14 13.98 -15.61
CA TRP A 202 23.59 13.94 -17.00
C TRP A 202 22.47 13.38 -17.90
N TYR A 203 21.86 12.26 -17.52
CA TYR A 203 20.77 11.62 -18.24
C TYR A 203 19.61 12.58 -18.49
N GLY A 204 19.12 13.26 -17.45
CA GLY A 204 18.04 14.23 -17.57
C GLY A 204 18.36 15.39 -18.52
N LYS A 205 19.60 15.96 -18.43
CA LYS A 205 20.03 17.02 -19.36
C LYS A 205 20.17 16.54 -20.80
N SER A 206 20.67 15.33 -20.99
CA SER A 206 20.84 14.76 -22.33
C SER A 206 19.48 14.47 -22.97
N THR A 207 18.53 13.97 -22.20
CA THR A 207 17.14 13.74 -22.66
C THR A 207 16.50 15.07 -23.09
N GLU A 208 16.63 16.11 -22.27
CA GLU A 208 16.11 17.47 -22.59
C GLU A 208 16.70 18.02 -23.90
N ILE A 209 18.01 17.83 -24.16
CA ILE A 209 18.66 18.27 -25.39
C ILE A 209 18.13 17.50 -26.60
N ILE A 210 17.98 16.18 -26.47
CA ILE A 210 17.49 15.33 -27.57
C ILE A 210 16.04 15.66 -27.91
N GLU A 211 15.19 15.88 -26.89
CA GLU A 211 13.81 16.30 -27.11
C GLU A 211 13.72 17.65 -27.83
N LYS A 212 14.66 18.56 -27.55
CA LYS A 212 14.73 19.88 -28.19
C LYS A 212 15.28 19.85 -29.62
N PHE A 213 16.19 18.90 -29.92
CA PHE A 213 16.86 18.79 -31.22
C PHE A 213 16.83 17.32 -31.71
N PRO A 214 15.64 16.77 -32.00
CA PRO A 214 15.51 15.34 -32.31
C PRO A 214 16.13 14.93 -33.66
N GLU A 215 16.26 15.87 -34.59
CA GLU A 215 16.85 15.58 -35.92
C GLU A 215 18.38 15.52 -35.90
N GLU A 216 19.02 16.08 -34.88
CA GLU A 216 20.48 16.18 -34.76
C GLU A 216 21.06 15.13 -33.81
N ASN A 217 20.23 14.42 -33.06
CA ASN A 217 20.66 13.52 -31.99
C ASN A 217 19.99 12.15 -32.07
N GLU A 218 20.75 11.09 -31.77
CA GLU A 218 20.18 9.78 -31.57
C GLU A 218 19.45 9.69 -30.21
N PRO A 219 18.31 8.98 -30.13
CA PRO A 219 17.59 8.83 -28.87
C PRO A 219 18.43 8.01 -27.88
N ILE A 220 18.51 8.50 -26.63
CA ILE A 220 19.15 7.75 -25.55
C ILE A 220 18.18 6.64 -25.12
N PRO A 221 18.66 5.39 -24.95
CA PRO A 221 17.84 4.32 -24.40
C PRO A 221 17.23 4.70 -23.04
N LEU A 222 15.96 4.35 -22.82
CA LEU A 222 15.31 4.58 -21.54
C LEU A 222 16.04 3.81 -20.43
N ASN A 223 16.46 4.54 -19.40
CA ASN A 223 17.02 3.96 -18.19
C ASN A 223 16.13 4.32 -17.00
N PRO A 224 15.27 3.41 -16.53
CA PRO A 224 14.32 3.68 -15.46
C PRO A 224 14.99 4.13 -14.16
N ALA A 225 16.17 3.59 -13.85
CA ALA A 225 16.90 3.95 -12.64
C ALA A 225 17.48 5.37 -12.68
N LEU A 226 17.89 5.86 -13.85
CA LEU A 226 18.40 7.23 -14.00
C LEU A 226 17.29 8.25 -14.20
N ALA A 227 16.11 7.82 -14.65
CA ALA A 227 14.94 8.65 -14.87
C ALA A 227 14.06 8.83 -13.61
N ALA A 228 14.23 7.99 -12.60
CA ALA A 228 13.43 7.97 -11.37
C ALA A 228 13.79 9.06 -10.38
#